data_d9d287f956f4b9dbbfee6ed3a70dd211
#
_entry.id   d9d287f956f4b9dbbfee6ed3a70dd211
#
_cell.length_a   1.000
_cell.length_b   1.000
_cell.length_c   1.000
_cell.angle_alpha   90.00
_cell.angle_beta   90.00
_cell.angle_gamma   90.00
#
_symmetry.space_group_name_H-M   'P 1'
#
loop_
_entity.id
_entity.type
_entity.pdbx_description
1 polymer ?
#
loop_
_entity_poly.entity_id
_entity_poly.type
_entity_poly.pdbx_seq_one_letter_code
_entity_poly.pdbx_strand_id
1 'polypeptide(L)'
;MKNKHHYVAIMAGGIGSRFWPMSRTSFPKQFLDVLNTGKTLIQWTYDRYTKFIPEENIFIVTSEEYVDIVKKQLPNLPVENILAEPSKKNTAPCIAYISFKLAQIDPEACFIVAPSDHLILEQDNFEKISLQALDFVANIKALATLGIKPTHPNTGYGYIQYEGLEVAQGIYKVKTFTEKPDLEIAESFLASGDFLWNAGIFAWKVTTILSAFEKNQPEMYELFDQEKKHFNTPEEAKAIQKIYPQCTNISIDIAIMEKADNVFVIPSSFGWSDLGTWNSAYDNIEKDYFGNAVASDNVIVIDATKCMINAPKDKLVVVQGLDDFIIVDTKDVLLICSKEKEQSIKEYVAEVKRHKGYKYI
;
A
#
# COMPACT_ATOMS: atom_id res chain seq x y z
N MET A 1 -11.27 -25.19 -2.74
CA MET A 1 -10.82 -25.03 -1.35
C MET A 1 -9.64 -24.07 -1.37
N LYS A 2 -9.55 -23.16 -0.39
CA LYS A 2 -8.39 -22.28 -0.24
C LYS A 2 -7.15 -23.10 0.11
N ASN A 3 -5.99 -22.72 -0.42
CA ASN A 3 -4.73 -23.41 -0.12
C ASN A 3 -4.22 -22.99 1.26
N LYS A 4 -3.97 -23.97 2.13
CA LYS A 4 -3.50 -23.72 3.51
C LYS A 4 -2.10 -23.11 3.61
N HIS A 5 -1.29 -23.22 2.55
CA HIS A 5 0.06 -22.65 2.46
C HIS A 5 0.07 -21.26 1.80
N HIS A 6 -1.10 -20.71 1.45
CA HIS A 6 -1.22 -19.35 0.94
C HIS A 6 -1.51 -18.38 2.08
N TYR A 7 -0.69 -17.32 2.16
CA TYR A 7 -0.75 -16.28 3.19
C TYR A 7 -0.78 -14.90 2.55
N VAL A 8 -1.17 -13.90 3.32
CA VAL A 8 -1.00 -12.49 2.96
C VAL A 8 -0.57 -11.67 4.16
N ALA A 9 0.37 -10.76 3.93
CA ALA A 9 0.77 -9.72 4.86
C ALA A 9 0.34 -8.35 4.30
N ILE A 10 -0.64 -7.73 4.93
CA ILE A 10 -1.16 -6.41 4.57
C ILE A 10 -0.40 -5.37 5.38
N MET A 11 0.36 -4.51 4.70
CA MET A 11 1.16 -3.46 5.32
C MET A 11 0.30 -2.21 5.58
N ALA A 12 0.16 -1.83 6.84
CA ALA A 12 -0.70 -0.74 7.29
C ALA A 12 0.05 0.31 8.16
N GLY A 13 1.30 0.62 7.81
CA GLY A 13 2.18 1.53 8.56
C GLY A 13 2.28 2.96 8.03
N GLY A 14 1.75 3.25 6.83
CA GLY A 14 1.80 4.58 6.20
C GLY A 14 0.88 5.61 6.87
N ILE A 15 1.17 6.92 6.70
CA ILE A 15 0.31 8.00 7.20
C ILE A 15 -0.64 8.51 6.11
N GLY A 16 -0.19 8.56 4.85
CA GLY A 16 -1.01 9.09 3.74
C GLY A 16 -1.24 10.61 3.85
N SER A 17 -0.21 11.38 4.19
CA SER A 17 -0.30 12.81 4.52
C SER A 17 -0.88 13.70 3.42
N ARG A 18 -0.89 13.26 2.15
CA ARG A 18 -1.52 14.00 1.04
C ARG A 18 -3.07 14.02 1.11
N PHE A 19 -3.68 13.12 1.91
CA PHE A 19 -5.12 13.13 2.19
C PHE A 19 -5.50 14.02 3.38
N TRP A 20 -4.55 14.83 3.89
CA TRP A 20 -4.91 15.85 4.86
C TRP A 20 -6.00 16.78 4.26
N PRO A 21 -6.99 17.22 5.04
CA PRO A 21 -7.15 17.09 6.48
C PRO A 21 -7.90 15.83 6.97
N MET A 22 -8.30 14.93 6.09
CA MET A 22 -8.92 13.67 6.53
C MET A 22 -7.90 12.72 7.18
N SER A 23 -6.76 12.49 6.53
CA SER A 23 -5.68 11.70 7.14
C SER A 23 -4.91 12.53 8.16
N ARG A 24 -4.64 11.94 9.29
CA ARG A 24 -3.89 12.49 10.42
C ARG A 24 -2.85 11.50 10.89
N THR A 25 -1.83 11.95 11.61
CA THR A 25 -0.86 11.05 12.25
C THR A 25 -1.56 10.05 13.17
N SER A 26 -2.59 10.49 13.91
CA SER A 26 -3.39 9.63 14.78
C SER A 26 -4.42 8.76 14.07
N PHE A 27 -4.76 9.06 12.82
CA PHE A 27 -5.77 8.34 12.04
C PHE A 27 -5.40 8.36 10.55
N PRO A 28 -4.47 7.47 10.13
CA PRO A 28 -3.93 7.42 8.77
C PRO A 28 -4.95 7.04 7.68
N LYS A 29 -4.56 7.30 6.42
CA LYS A 29 -5.37 7.09 5.21
C LYS A 29 -6.02 5.71 5.13
N GLN A 30 -5.29 4.64 5.45
CA GLN A 30 -5.80 3.26 5.34
C GLN A 30 -7.02 2.99 6.24
N PHE A 31 -7.20 3.77 7.28
CA PHE A 31 -8.34 3.65 8.21
C PHE A 31 -9.52 4.56 7.85
N LEU A 32 -9.44 5.28 6.73
CA LEU A 32 -10.46 6.20 6.22
C LEU A 32 -11.33 5.56 5.13
N ASP A 33 -12.58 5.97 5.07
CA ASP A 33 -13.46 5.77 3.92
C ASP A 33 -13.31 6.98 2.96
N VAL A 34 -12.24 6.97 2.19
CA VAL A 34 -11.88 8.08 1.27
C VAL A 34 -12.88 8.23 0.12
N LEU A 35 -13.50 7.12 -0.29
CA LEU A 35 -14.38 7.04 -1.43
C LEU A 35 -15.88 7.08 -1.06
N ASN A 36 -16.20 7.28 0.22
CA ASN A 36 -17.56 7.28 0.76
C ASN A 36 -18.38 6.01 0.42
N THR A 37 -17.73 4.85 0.50
CA THR A 37 -18.32 3.54 0.16
C THR A 37 -18.92 2.82 1.37
N GLY A 38 -18.78 3.36 2.56
CA GLY A 38 -19.19 2.74 3.83
C GLY A 38 -18.13 1.80 4.44
N LYS A 39 -16.96 1.63 3.77
CA LYS A 39 -15.84 0.82 4.26
C LYS A 39 -14.53 1.59 4.14
N THR A 40 -13.63 1.37 5.10
CA THR A 40 -12.27 1.91 5.05
C THR A 40 -11.39 1.14 4.08
N LEU A 41 -10.26 1.72 3.67
CA LEU A 41 -9.36 1.09 2.70
C LEU A 41 -8.79 -0.23 3.21
N ILE A 42 -8.45 -0.32 4.50
CA ILE A 42 -7.97 -1.57 5.10
C ILE A 42 -9.07 -2.64 5.13
N GLN A 43 -10.34 -2.27 5.36
CA GLN A 43 -11.47 -3.20 5.30
C GLN A 43 -11.67 -3.73 3.88
N TRP A 44 -11.63 -2.86 2.87
CA TRP A 44 -11.68 -3.26 1.46
C TRP A 44 -10.54 -4.23 1.11
N THR A 45 -9.33 -3.95 1.60
CA THR A 45 -8.16 -4.80 1.33
C THR A 45 -8.29 -6.16 2.04
N TYR A 46 -8.69 -6.17 3.31
CA TYR A 46 -8.93 -7.40 4.05
C TYR A 46 -10.02 -8.27 3.39
N ASP A 47 -11.19 -7.70 3.10
CA ASP A 47 -12.30 -8.42 2.46
C ASP A 47 -11.92 -8.98 1.07
N ARG A 48 -11.04 -8.32 0.36
CA ARG A 48 -10.51 -8.79 -0.94
C ARG A 48 -9.75 -10.09 -0.77
N TYR A 49 -8.85 -10.15 0.20
CA TYR A 49 -8.03 -11.33 0.43
C TYR A 49 -8.79 -12.48 1.10
N THR A 50 -9.80 -12.20 1.94
CA THR A 50 -10.64 -13.25 2.52
C THR A 50 -11.39 -14.08 1.48
N LYS A 51 -11.52 -13.63 0.23
CA LYS A 51 -12.15 -14.41 -0.84
C LYS A 51 -11.34 -15.68 -1.19
N PHE A 52 -10.02 -15.60 -1.20
CA PHE A 52 -9.15 -16.68 -1.70
C PHE A 52 -8.03 -17.13 -0.74
N ILE A 53 -7.71 -16.34 0.29
CA ILE A 53 -6.78 -16.72 1.37
C ILE A 53 -7.59 -17.17 2.60
N PRO A 54 -7.19 -18.24 3.33
CA PRO A 54 -7.76 -18.56 4.64
C PRO A 54 -7.68 -17.38 5.60
N GLU A 55 -8.73 -17.11 6.37
CA GLU A 55 -8.74 -15.92 7.27
C GLU A 55 -7.64 -15.99 8.33
N GLU A 56 -7.34 -17.19 8.83
CA GLU A 56 -6.25 -17.45 9.76
C GLU A 56 -4.85 -17.19 9.17
N ASN A 57 -4.73 -17.10 7.84
CA ASN A 57 -3.48 -16.84 7.12
C ASN A 57 -3.33 -15.36 6.69
N ILE A 58 -4.24 -14.48 7.12
CA ILE A 58 -4.15 -13.05 6.84
C ILE A 58 -3.49 -12.35 8.03
N PHE A 59 -2.42 -11.61 7.75
CA PHE A 59 -1.67 -10.83 8.72
C PHE A 59 -1.74 -9.34 8.39
N ILE A 60 -1.81 -8.51 9.43
CA ILE A 60 -1.68 -7.05 9.31
C ILE A 60 -0.38 -6.65 9.99
N VAL A 61 0.51 -5.96 9.26
CA VAL A 61 1.71 -5.38 9.85
C VAL A 61 1.52 -3.87 9.96
N THR A 62 1.57 -3.35 11.17
CA THR A 62 1.24 -1.95 11.46
C THR A 62 2.08 -1.39 12.62
N SER A 63 2.08 -0.06 12.80
CA SER A 63 2.70 0.56 13.98
C SER A 63 1.94 0.19 15.26
N GLU A 64 2.65 0.06 16.39
CA GLU A 64 2.05 -0.18 17.72
C GLU A 64 0.91 0.80 18.03
N GLU A 65 1.05 2.06 17.61
CA GLU A 65 0.04 3.12 17.83
C GLU A 65 -1.30 2.87 17.09
N TYR A 66 -1.34 1.98 16.08
CA TYR A 66 -2.55 1.71 15.28
C TYR A 66 -3.21 0.36 15.56
N VAL A 67 -2.63 -0.45 16.43
CA VAL A 67 -3.14 -1.80 16.75
C VAL A 67 -4.62 -1.78 17.19
N ASP A 68 -5.01 -0.83 18.03
CA ASP A 68 -6.39 -0.74 18.51
C ASP A 68 -7.36 -0.30 17.41
N ILE A 69 -6.91 0.51 16.44
CA ILE A 69 -7.71 0.88 15.26
C ILE A 69 -7.93 -0.36 14.38
N VAL A 70 -6.87 -1.15 14.15
CA VAL A 70 -6.96 -2.39 13.37
C VAL A 70 -7.95 -3.35 14.03
N LYS A 71 -7.84 -3.62 15.35
CA LYS A 71 -8.78 -4.47 16.09
C LYS A 71 -10.23 -4.01 15.96
N LYS A 72 -10.45 -2.70 16.02
CA LYS A 72 -11.79 -2.11 15.89
C LYS A 72 -12.35 -2.25 14.47
N GLN A 73 -11.52 -2.06 13.44
CA GLN A 73 -11.96 -2.10 12.04
C GLN A 73 -12.03 -3.51 11.47
N LEU A 74 -11.21 -4.44 11.97
CA LEU A 74 -11.15 -5.83 11.55
C LEU A 74 -11.42 -6.78 12.74
N PRO A 75 -12.64 -6.81 13.27
CA PRO A 75 -12.96 -7.54 14.50
C PRO A 75 -12.85 -9.07 14.38
N ASN A 76 -12.86 -9.60 13.15
CA ASN A 76 -12.74 -11.03 12.88
C ASN A 76 -11.28 -11.48 12.72
N LEU A 77 -10.34 -10.54 12.60
CA LEU A 77 -8.90 -10.85 12.48
C LEU A 77 -8.36 -11.39 13.81
N PRO A 78 -7.69 -12.56 13.85
CA PRO A 78 -7.02 -13.04 15.05
C PRO A 78 -6.00 -12.01 15.57
N VAL A 79 -5.98 -11.77 16.87
CA VAL A 79 -5.11 -10.73 17.47
C VAL A 79 -3.64 -11.04 17.27
N GLU A 80 -3.27 -12.31 17.28
CA GLU A 80 -1.91 -12.82 17.00
C GLU A 80 -1.44 -12.56 15.56
N ASN A 81 -2.37 -12.25 14.65
CA ASN A 81 -2.08 -11.88 13.27
C ASN A 81 -1.88 -10.36 13.08
N ILE A 82 -1.97 -9.57 14.15
CA ILE A 82 -1.62 -8.15 14.13
C ILE A 82 -0.18 -8.00 14.60
N LEU A 83 0.73 -7.74 13.67
CA LEU A 83 2.14 -7.53 13.93
C LEU A 83 2.41 -6.05 14.18
N ALA A 84 2.83 -5.75 15.40
CA ALA A 84 3.05 -4.39 15.86
C ALA A 84 4.53 -3.99 15.70
N GLU A 85 4.80 -2.98 14.87
CA GLU A 85 6.12 -2.39 14.68
C GLU A 85 6.35 -1.27 15.72
N PRO A 86 7.42 -1.33 16.52
CA PRO A 86 7.67 -0.32 17.56
C PRO A 86 8.18 1.01 16.99
N SER A 87 8.63 1.02 15.74
CA SER A 87 9.09 2.22 15.04
C SER A 87 8.96 2.07 13.53
N LYS A 88 8.78 3.17 12.84
CA LYS A 88 8.63 3.22 11.37
C LYS A 88 10.02 3.07 10.71
N LYS A 89 10.27 1.94 10.07
CA LYS A 89 11.54 1.57 9.41
C LYS A 89 11.40 1.23 7.94
N ASN A 90 10.28 1.67 7.30
CA ASN A 90 9.95 1.34 5.91
C ASN A 90 9.63 -0.15 5.73
N THR A 91 9.54 -0.63 4.47
CA THR A 91 8.93 -1.94 4.17
C THR A 91 9.87 -3.13 4.32
N ALA A 92 11.20 -2.98 4.26
CA ALA A 92 12.09 -4.13 4.39
C ALA A 92 12.07 -4.77 5.79
N PRO A 93 12.20 -4.04 6.92
CA PRO A 93 12.04 -4.64 8.25
C PRO A 93 10.64 -5.21 8.51
N CYS A 94 9.59 -4.56 7.99
CA CYS A 94 8.21 -5.05 8.03
C CYS A 94 8.11 -6.45 7.39
N ILE A 95 8.66 -6.62 6.19
CA ILE A 95 8.65 -7.89 5.45
C ILE A 95 9.58 -8.92 6.09
N ALA A 96 10.75 -8.51 6.61
CA ALA A 96 11.61 -9.42 7.36
C ALA A 96 10.87 -10.01 8.57
N TYR A 97 10.18 -9.17 9.35
CA TYR A 97 9.41 -9.59 10.51
C TYR A 97 8.39 -10.68 10.15
N ILE A 98 7.49 -10.42 9.21
CA ILE A 98 6.49 -11.42 8.82
C ILE A 98 7.14 -12.67 8.20
N SER A 99 8.25 -12.53 7.45
CA SER A 99 8.93 -13.68 6.84
C SER A 99 9.50 -14.62 7.89
N PHE A 100 10.19 -14.12 8.92
CA PHE A 100 10.72 -14.93 10.01
C PHE A 100 9.60 -15.55 10.85
N LYS A 101 8.50 -14.82 11.08
CA LYS A 101 7.32 -15.35 11.78
C LYS A 101 6.68 -16.50 11.01
N LEU A 102 6.41 -16.32 9.71
CA LEU A 102 5.81 -17.34 8.86
C LEU A 102 6.71 -18.58 8.72
N ALA A 103 8.02 -18.41 8.64
CA ALA A 103 8.96 -19.55 8.56
C ALA A 103 8.88 -20.48 9.77
N GLN A 104 8.47 -19.98 10.94
CA GLN A 104 8.25 -20.80 12.14
C GLN A 104 6.86 -21.45 12.17
N ILE A 105 5.86 -20.88 11.44
CA ILE A 105 4.50 -21.42 11.34
C ILE A 105 4.44 -22.50 10.26
N ASP A 106 4.94 -22.14 9.07
CA ASP A 106 4.81 -22.95 7.85
C ASP A 106 6.01 -22.71 6.92
N PRO A 107 7.01 -23.62 6.90
CA PRO A 107 8.15 -23.51 5.99
C PRO A 107 7.79 -23.56 4.49
N GLU A 108 6.59 -24.04 4.15
CA GLU A 108 6.08 -24.10 2.79
C GLU A 108 5.25 -22.86 2.42
N ALA A 109 5.10 -21.89 3.33
CA ALA A 109 4.31 -20.70 3.12
C ALA A 109 4.72 -19.95 1.85
N CYS A 110 3.74 -19.70 0.98
CA CYS A 110 3.81 -18.75 -0.11
C CYS A 110 2.91 -17.56 0.25
N PHE A 111 3.45 -16.36 0.26
CA PHE A 111 2.68 -15.22 0.71
C PHE A 111 2.78 -14.01 -0.18
N ILE A 112 1.67 -13.28 -0.21
CA ILE A 112 1.57 -11.96 -0.82
C ILE A 112 1.90 -10.91 0.24
N VAL A 113 2.64 -9.89 -0.14
CA VAL A 113 2.78 -8.64 0.61
C VAL A 113 2.06 -7.55 -0.17
N ALA A 114 1.17 -6.82 0.49
CA ALA A 114 0.38 -5.80 -0.17
C ALA A 114 0.15 -4.56 0.72
N PRO A 115 0.07 -3.36 0.13
CA PRO A 115 -0.38 -2.17 0.84
C PRO A 115 -1.86 -2.29 1.26
N SER A 116 -2.20 -1.68 2.39
CA SER A 116 -3.57 -1.68 2.95
C SER A 116 -4.50 -0.65 2.33
N ASP A 117 -3.98 0.24 1.47
CA ASP A 117 -4.63 1.50 1.09
C ASP A 117 -4.75 1.71 -0.42
N HIS A 118 -4.58 0.65 -1.22
CA HIS A 118 -4.75 0.68 -2.66
C HIS A 118 -6.17 0.29 -3.08
N LEU A 119 -6.67 1.00 -4.09
CA LEU A 119 -7.90 0.67 -4.79
C LEU A 119 -7.64 -0.39 -5.86
N ILE A 120 -8.53 -1.38 -5.95
CA ILE A 120 -8.58 -2.38 -6.99
C ILE A 120 -10.05 -2.56 -7.39
N LEU A 121 -10.38 -2.25 -8.64
CA LEU A 121 -11.76 -2.26 -9.14
C LEU A 121 -12.21 -3.65 -9.59
N GLU A 122 -11.35 -4.37 -10.33
CA GLU A 122 -11.65 -5.68 -10.90
C GLU A 122 -11.20 -6.81 -9.97
N GLN A 123 -12.00 -7.08 -8.94
CA GLN A 123 -11.66 -8.02 -7.86
C GLN A 123 -11.38 -9.45 -8.35
N ASP A 124 -12.18 -9.96 -9.30
CA ASP A 124 -12.05 -11.33 -9.81
C ASP A 124 -10.77 -11.50 -10.64
N ASN A 125 -10.40 -10.48 -11.42
CA ASN A 125 -9.15 -10.49 -12.17
C ASN A 125 -7.94 -10.39 -11.24
N PHE A 126 -8.05 -9.58 -10.19
CA PHE A 126 -7.04 -9.49 -9.14
C PHE A 126 -6.82 -10.83 -8.42
N GLU A 127 -7.90 -11.51 -8.03
CA GLU A 127 -7.83 -12.84 -7.41
C GLU A 127 -7.10 -13.84 -8.31
N LYS A 128 -7.49 -13.92 -9.60
CA LYS A 128 -6.85 -14.79 -10.58
C LYS A 128 -5.35 -14.55 -10.70
N ILE A 129 -4.93 -13.28 -10.85
CA ILE A 129 -3.52 -12.90 -10.99
C ILE A 129 -2.75 -13.19 -9.68
N SER A 130 -3.37 -12.92 -8.54
CA SER A 130 -2.76 -13.20 -7.23
C SER A 130 -2.52 -14.69 -7.00
N LEU A 131 -3.49 -15.54 -7.36
CA LEU A 131 -3.33 -17.00 -7.30
C LEU A 131 -2.26 -17.49 -8.27
N GLN A 132 -2.21 -16.95 -9.50
CA GLN A 132 -1.15 -17.23 -10.46
C GLN A 132 0.24 -16.88 -9.91
N ALA A 133 0.38 -15.74 -9.23
CA ALA A 133 1.64 -15.36 -8.60
C ALA A 133 2.05 -16.34 -7.48
N LEU A 134 1.10 -16.72 -6.61
CA LEU A 134 1.34 -17.68 -5.53
C LEU A 134 1.73 -19.08 -6.07
N ASP A 135 1.04 -19.57 -7.09
CA ASP A 135 1.35 -20.85 -7.72
C ASP A 135 2.72 -20.83 -8.40
N PHE A 136 3.10 -19.73 -9.03
CA PHE A 136 4.40 -19.56 -9.64
C PHE A 136 5.54 -19.65 -8.61
N VAL A 137 5.45 -18.88 -7.52
CA VAL A 137 6.50 -18.84 -6.49
C VAL A 137 6.53 -20.08 -5.60
N ALA A 138 5.46 -20.88 -5.58
CA ALA A 138 5.45 -22.19 -4.91
C ALA A 138 6.39 -23.19 -5.59
N ASN A 139 6.53 -23.09 -6.91
CA ASN A 139 7.27 -24.05 -7.73
C ASN A 139 8.66 -23.55 -8.16
N ILE A 140 8.89 -22.24 -8.12
CA ILE A 140 10.14 -21.62 -8.60
C ILE A 140 10.68 -20.69 -7.50
N LYS A 141 11.99 -20.68 -7.30
CA LYS A 141 12.65 -19.73 -6.39
C LYS A 141 12.62 -18.33 -6.99
N ALA A 142 11.47 -17.68 -6.93
CA ALA A 142 11.19 -16.39 -7.54
C ALA A 142 10.71 -15.36 -6.52
N LEU A 143 11.03 -14.10 -6.79
CA LEU A 143 10.44 -12.91 -6.19
C LEU A 143 9.52 -12.30 -7.24
N ALA A 144 8.21 -12.45 -7.09
CA ALA A 144 7.24 -11.96 -8.06
C ALA A 144 6.65 -10.61 -7.64
N THR A 145 6.35 -9.74 -8.62
CA THR A 145 5.63 -8.49 -8.41
C THR A 145 4.54 -8.32 -9.46
N LEU A 146 3.49 -7.56 -9.12
CA LEU A 146 2.45 -7.18 -10.06
C LEU A 146 2.80 -5.84 -10.70
N GLY A 147 2.78 -5.81 -12.03
CA GLY A 147 3.13 -4.62 -12.80
C GLY A 147 1.92 -4.03 -13.51
N ILE A 148 1.73 -2.72 -13.43
CA ILE A 148 0.60 -1.99 -14.03
C ILE A 148 1.10 -1.22 -15.25
N LYS A 149 0.37 -1.28 -16.36
CA LYS A 149 0.73 -0.52 -17.57
C LYS A 149 0.66 0.98 -17.30
N PRO A 150 1.75 1.74 -17.50
CA PRO A 150 1.76 3.19 -17.32
C PRO A 150 0.81 3.88 -18.30
N THR A 151 0.08 4.89 -17.81
CA THR A 151 -0.79 5.75 -18.61
C THR A 151 -0.26 7.19 -18.72
N HIS A 152 0.66 7.56 -17.82
CA HIS A 152 1.29 8.89 -17.77
C HIS A 152 2.65 8.79 -17.07
N PRO A 153 3.56 9.79 -17.19
CA PRO A 153 4.86 9.77 -16.52
C PRO A 153 4.71 10.15 -15.03
N ASN A 154 4.53 9.16 -14.16
CA ASN A 154 4.36 9.37 -12.72
C ASN A 154 5.69 9.21 -11.98
N THR A 155 6.17 10.28 -11.34
CA THR A 155 7.42 10.29 -10.56
C THR A 155 7.27 9.74 -9.13
N GLY A 156 6.05 9.41 -8.72
CA GLY A 156 5.74 8.83 -7.40
C GLY A 156 5.78 7.31 -7.35
N TYR A 157 5.93 6.63 -8.51
CA TYR A 157 5.92 5.18 -8.64
C TYR A 157 7.28 4.60 -8.98
N GLY A 158 7.50 3.34 -8.61
CA GLY A 158 8.57 2.53 -9.16
C GLY A 158 8.24 2.04 -10.58
N TYR A 159 9.24 1.86 -11.41
CA TYR A 159 9.14 1.36 -12.78
C TYR A 159 9.91 0.06 -12.93
N ILE A 160 9.32 -0.88 -13.65
CA ILE A 160 9.84 -2.23 -13.87
C ILE A 160 10.00 -2.45 -15.38
N GLN A 161 11.23 -2.54 -15.86
CA GLN A 161 11.52 -3.03 -17.21
C GLN A 161 11.59 -4.56 -17.18
N TYR A 162 10.99 -5.23 -18.15
CA TYR A 162 10.96 -6.68 -18.23
C TYR A 162 11.46 -7.19 -19.59
N GLU A 163 11.89 -8.45 -19.62
CA GLU A 163 12.33 -9.12 -20.85
C GLU A 163 11.12 -9.48 -21.72
N GLY A 164 11.29 -9.48 -23.04
CA GLY A 164 10.21 -9.73 -23.99
C GLY A 164 9.76 -11.21 -24.08
N LEU A 165 10.45 -12.14 -23.42
CA LEU A 165 10.14 -13.57 -23.44
C LEU A 165 9.45 -14.00 -22.14
N GLU A 166 8.30 -14.68 -22.27
CA GLU A 166 7.62 -15.29 -21.15
C GLU A 166 8.43 -16.45 -20.56
N VAL A 167 8.56 -16.48 -19.24
CA VAL A 167 9.15 -17.63 -18.52
C VAL A 167 8.08 -18.63 -18.09
N ALA A 168 6.84 -18.16 -17.94
CA ALA A 168 5.62 -18.90 -17.75
C ALA A 168 4.47 -18.06 -18.31
N GLN A 169 3.27 -18.61 -18.46
CA GLN A 169 2.13 -17.92 -19.05
C GLN A 169 1.90 -16.54 -18.38
N GLY A 170 2.13 -15.46 -19.14
CA GLY A 170 1.97 -14.08 -18.67
C GLY A 170 2.96 -13.63 -17.59
N ILE A 171 4.07 -14.35 -17.38
CA ILE A 171 5.09 -14.01 -16.37
C ILE A 171 6.42 -13.77 -17.08
N TYR A 172 7.04 -12.65 -16.76
CA TYR A 172 8.26 -12.18 -17.42
C TYR A 172 9.38 -11.95 -16.40
N LYS A 173 10.62 -12.16 -16.81
CA LYS A 173 11.77 -11.81 -16.00
C LYS A 173 11.96 -10.29 -15.97
N VAL A 174 12.21 -9.77 -14.78
CA VAL A 174 12.57 -8.34 -14.63
C VAL A 174 14.00 -8.12 -15.07
N LYS A 175 14.19 -7.09 -15.90
CA LYS A 175 15.49 -6.63 -16.38
C LYS A 175 16.04 -5.51 -15.50
N THR A 176 15.19 -4.55 -15.15
CA THR A 176 15.58 -3.40 -14.33
C THR A 176 14.41 -2.98 -13.46
N PHE A 177 14.71 -2.59 -12.24
CA PHE A 177 13.77 -2.01 -11.29
C PHE A 177 14.28 -0.61 -10.91
N THR A 178 13.47 0.43 -11.05
CA THR A 178 13.87 1.82 -10.77
C THR A 178 12.80 2.48 -9.90
N GLU A 179 13.16 2.84 -8.69
CA GLU A 179 12.22 3.46 -7.74
C GLU A 179 12.19 4.98 -7.92
N LYS A 180 11.01 5.52 -8.18
CA LYS A 180 10.68 6.96 -8.23
C LYS A 180 11.67 7.80 -9.08
N PRO A 181 11.74 7.57 -10.41
CA PRO A 181 12.61 8.33 -11.29
C PRO A 181 12.20 9.82 -11.35
N ASP A 182 13.09 10.66 -11.85
CA ASP A 182 12.71 12.01 -12.22
C ASP A 182 11.77 12.02 -13.45
N LEU A 183 11.22 13.21 -13.78
CA LEU A 183 10.21 13.33 -14.82
C LEU A 183 10.76 12.95 -16.23
N GLU A 184 11.96 13.35 -16.57
CA GLU A 184 12.58 13.07 -17.86
C GLU A 184 12.77 11.55 -18.07
N ILE A 185 13.22 10.87 -17.04
CA ILE A 185 13.36 9.39 -17.03
C ILE A 185 11.99 8.73 -17.11
N ALA A 186 10.99 9.21 -16.35
CA ALA A 186 9.62 8.66 -16.38
C ALA A 186 8.97 8.82 -17.76
N GLU A 187 9.18 9.95 -18.45
CA GLU A 187 8.72 10.19 -19.84
C GLU A 187 9.39 9.21 -20.81
N SER A 188 10.69 9.00 -20.67
CA SER A 188 11.44 8.03 -21.48
C SER A 188 10.91 6.60 -21.28
N PHE A 189 10.63 6.20 -20.05
CA PHE A 189 10.06 4.89 -19.73
C PHE A 189 8.66 4.68 -20.32
N LEU A 190 7.83 5.73 -20.27
CA LEU A 190 6.50 5.69 -20.89
C LEU A 190 6.60 5.55 -22.42
N ALA A 191 7.51 6.30 -23.06
CA ALA A 191 7.71 6.30 -24.50
C ALA A 191 8.27 4.97 -25.03
N SER A 192 9.12 4.28 -24.26
CA SER A 192 9.70 2.98 -24.65
C SER A 192 8.68 1.86 -24.72
N GLY A 193 7.63 1.90 -23.87
CA GLY A 193 6.52 0.95 -23.88
C GLY A 193 6.80 -0.42 -23.24
N ASP A 194 8.02 -0.68 -22.75
CA ASP A 194 8.47 -1.92 -22.11
C ASP A 194 8.64 -1.80 -20.58
N PHE A 195 8.06 -0.75 -20.00
CA PHE A 195 8.01 -0.54 -18.56
C PHE A 195 6.60 -0.69 -18.00
N LEU A 196 6.54 -1.16 -16.76
CA LEU A 196 5.33 -1.22 -15.94
C LEU A 196 5.54 -0.42 -14.67
N TRP A 197 4.48 0.14 -14.09
CA TRP A 197 4.53 0.64 -12.72
C TRP A 197 4.57 -0.52 -11.74
N ASN A 198 5.37 -0.40 -10.70
CA ASN A 198 5.34 -1.30 -9.56
C ASN A 198 4.07 -1.06 -8.73
N ALA A 199 3.19 -2.06 -8.65
CA ALA A 199 1.99 -1.97 -7.83
C ALA A 199 2.28 -2.04 -6.32
N GLY A 200 3.52 -2.34 -5.91
CA GLY A 200 3.87 -2.57 -4.52
C GLY A 200 3.25 -3.84 -3.92
N ILE A 201 2.81 -4.75 -4.79
CA ILE A 201 2.23 -6.04 -4.43
C ILE A 201 3.22 -7.12 -4.87
N PHE A 202 3.73 -7.86 -3.91
CA PHE A 202 4.76 -8.87 -4.12
C PHE A 202 4.28 -10.25 -3.69
N ALA A 203 4.83 -11.29 -4.30
CA ALA A 203 4.59 -12.68 -3.90
C ALA A 203 5.90 -13.47 -3.90
N TRP A 204 6.07 -14.32 -2.92
CA TRP A 204 7.23 -15.21 -2.78
C TRP A 204 6.98 -16.36 -1.82
N LYS A 205 7.78 -17.40 -1.92
CA LYS A 205 7.89 -18.42 -0.90
C LYS A 205 8.75 -17.90 0.26
N VAL A 206 8.38 -18.22 1.49
CA VAL A 206 9.07 -17.74 2.70
C VAL A 206 10.57 -18.05 2.68
N THR A 207 10.96 -19.24 2.23
CA THR A 207 12.38 -19.63 2.11
C THR A 207 13.13 -18.80 1.07
N THR A 208 12.48 -18.40 -0.02
CA THR A 208 13.09 -17.59 -1.09
C THR A 208 13.37 -16.17 -0.62
N ILE A 209 12.40 -15.51 0.04
CA ILE A 209 12.61 -14.15 0.53
C ILE A 209 13.64 -14.12 1.67
N LEU A 210 13.66 -15.10 2.57
CA LEU A 210 14.68 -15.19 3.60
C LEU A 210 16.09 -15.33 3.01
N SER A 211 16.27 -16.17 1.98
CA SER A 211 17.55 -16.28 1.26
C SER A 211 17.93 -14.96 0.56
N ALA A 212 16.94 -14.19 0.07
CA ALA A 212 17.19 -12.87 -0.52
C ALA A 212 17.63 -11.85 0.54
N PHE A 213 17.03 -11.87 1.74
CA PHE A 213 17.51 -11.06 2.88
C PHE A 213 18.93 -11.43 3.30
N GLU A 214 19.23 -12.71 3.46
CA GLU A 214 20.56 -13.20 3.83
C GLU A 214 21.63 -12.71 2.84
N LYS A 215 21.34 -12.78 1.53
CA LYS A 215 22.25 -12.34 0.45
C LYS A 215 22.42 -10.82 0.37
N ASN A 216 21.32 -10.05 0.44
CA ASN A 216 21.31 -8.63 0.09
C ASN A 216 21.24 -7.68 1.30
N GLN A 217 20.82 -8.18 2.47
CA GLN A 217 20.66 -7.45 3.73
C GLN A 217 21.16 -8.31 4.92
N PRO A 218 22.42 -8.79 4.91
CA PRO A 218 22.90 -9.78 5.88
C PRO A 218 22.80 -9.30 7.33
N GLU A 219 23.06 -8.02 7.59
CA GLU A 219 22.94 -7.45 8.94
C GLU A 219 21.50 -7.51 9.46
N MET A 220 20.51 -7.14 8.61
CA MET A 220 19.10 -7.21 8.97
C MET A 220 18.67 -8.67 9.16
N TYR A 221 19.06 -9.56 8.26
CA TYR A 221 18.79 -10.99 8.38
C TYR A 221 19.29 -11.55 9.71
N GLU A 222 20.53 -11.25 10.08
CA GLU A 222 21.14 -11.74 11.31
C GLU A 222 20.42 -11.25 12.59
N LEU A 223 19.97 -9.98 12.61
CA LEU A 223 19.19 -9.45 13.72
C LEU A 223 17.90 -10.26 13.98
N PHE A 224 17.19 -10.63 12.92
CA PHE A 224 15.97 -11.44 13.03
C PHE A 224 16.30 -12.92 13.30
N ASP A 225 17.33 -13.49 12.67
CA ASP A 225 17.72 -14.90 12.83
C ASP A 225 18.16 -15.23 14.26
N GLN A 226 18.88 -14.33 14.93
CA GLN A 226 19.29 -14.48 16.33
C GLN A 226 18.10 -14.59 17.28
N GLU A 227 16.98 -13.94 16.96
CA GLU A 227 15.78 -13.89 17.78
C GLU A 227 14.65 -14.83 17.29
N LYS A 228 14.85 -15.58 16.19
CA LYS A 228 13.81 -16.38 15.51
C LYS A 228 13.06 -17.36 16.42
N LYS A 229 13.71 -17.89 17.45
CA LYS A 229 13.11 -18.80 18.43
C LYS A 229 12.01 -18.15 19.30
N HIS A 230 11.96 -16.83 19.32
CA HIS A 230 10.98 -16.05 20.09
C HIS A 230 9.73 -15.73 19.29
N PHE A 231 9.75 -15.87 17.96
CA PHE A 231 8.54 -15.65 17.15
C PHE A 231 7.46 -16.68 17.46
N ASN A 232 6.22 -16.26 17.43
CA ASN A 232 5.04 -17.05 17.81
C ASN A 232 5.04 -17.51 19.29
N THR A 233 5.77 -16.80 20.17
CA THR A 233 5.80 -17.01 21.61
C THR A 233 5.48 -15.72 22.37
N PRO A 234 5.18 -15.76 23.67
CA PRO A 234 4.97 -14.54 24.47
C PRO A 234 6.17 -13.57 24.47
N GLU A 235 7.37 -14.02 24.11
CA GLU A 235 8.58 -13.20 24.06
C GLU A 235 8.75 -12.44 22.72
N GLU A 236 7.87 -12.66 21.74
CA GLU A 236 7.97 -12.05 20.41
C GLU A 236 8.01 -10.51 20.47
N ALA A 237 7.12 -9.90 21.22
CA ALA A 237 7.09 -8.44 21.35
C ALA A 237 8.41 -7.86 21.88
N LYS A 238 9.02 -8.54 22.86
CA LYS A 238 10.33 -8.13 23.42
C LYS A 238 11.47 -8.32 22.41
N ALA A 239 11.43 -9.39 21.63
CA ALA A 239 12.41 -9.62 20.56
C ALA A 239 12.32 -8.52 19.50
N ILE A 240 11.12 -8.15 19.08
CA ILE A 240 10.87 -7.09 18.10
C ILE A 240 11.32 -5.71 18.62
N GLN A 241 11.05 -5.39 19.89
CA GLN A 241 11.55 -4.16 20.53
C GLN A 241 13.09 -4.08 20.52
N LYS A 242 13.79 -5.21 20.57
CA LYS A 242 15.25 -5.28 20.50
C LYS A 242 15.77 -5.14 19.05
N ILE A 243 15.10 -5.75 18.07
CA ILE A 243 15.51 -5.81 16.67
C ILE A 243 15.32 -4.45 15.98
N TYR A 244 14.12 -3.87 16.06
CA TYR A 244 13.71 -2.73 15.22
C TYR A 244 14.59 -1.48 15.32
N PRO A 245 15.06 -1.04 16.50
CA PRO A 245 15.96 0.11 16.60
C PRO A 245 17.24 -0.04 15.76
N GLN A 246 17.71 -1.28 15.58
CA GLN A 246 18.94 -1.63 14.88
C GLN A 246 18.73 -1.77 13.36
N CYS A 247 17.50 -1.98 12.90
CA CYS A 247 17.21 -2.12 11.48
C CYS A 247 17.46 -0.82 10.72
N THR A 248 18.02 -0.93 9.52
CA THR A 248 18.12 0.16 8.56
C THR A 248 16.74 0.55 8.07
N ASN A 249 16.49 1.86 7.95
CA ASN A 249 15.25 2.40 7.37
C ASN A 249 15.34 2.35 5.84
N ILE A 250 14.82 1.28 5.23
CA ILE A 250 14.93 1.03 3.79
C ILE A 250 13.67 0.30 3.27
N SER A 251 13.26 0.61 2.03
CA SER A 251 12.16 -0.13 1.38
C SER A 251 12.64 -1.48 0.85
N ILE A 252 11.71 -2.42 0.70
CA ILE A 252 11.97 -3.74 0.09
C ILE A 252 12.43 -3.60 -1.35
N ASP A 253 11.95 -2.58 -2.05
CA ASP A 253 12.30 -2.27 -3.42
C ASP A 253 13.81 -2.08 -3.55
N ILE A 254 14.38 -1.15 -2.78
CA ILE A 254 15.83 -0.84 -2.77
C ILE A 254 16.64 -1.94 -2.06
N ALA A 255 16.09 -2.52 -0.99
CA ALA A 255 16.81 -3.52 -0.21
C ALA A 255 17.04 -4.82 -0.97
N ILE A 256 16.04 -5.28 -1.72
CA ILE A 256 15.97 -6.60 -2.33
C ILE A 256 15.65 -6.53 -3.82
N MET A 257 14.54 -5.87 -4.24
CA MET A 257 13.99 -6.01 -5.58
C MET A 257 14.92 -5.44 -6.67
N GLU A 258 15.63 -4.36 -6.40
CA GLU A 258 16.63 -3.78 -7.32
C GLU A 258 17.91 -4.61 -7.42
N LYS A 259 18.19 -5.51 -6.45
CA LYS A 259 19.46 -6.24 -6.34
C LYS A 259 19.37 -7.71 -6.70
N ALA A 260 18.17 -8.27 -6.56
CA ALA A 260 17.96 -9.70 -6.77
C ALA A 260 17.90 -10.03 -8.27
N ASP A 261 18.48 -11.17 -8.65
CA ASP A 261 18.57 -11.67 -10.03
C ASP A 261 17.40 -12.60 -10.41
N ASN A 262 16.56 -12.96 -9.45
CA ASN A 262 15.39 -13.84 -9.60
C ASN A 262 14.05 -13.10 -9.43
N VAL A 263 13.98 -11.86 -9.90
CA VAL A 263 12.76 -11.05 -9.88
C VAL A 263 11.96 -11.25 -11.16
N PHE A 264 10.64 -11.43 -10.99
CA PHE A 264 9.69 -11.63 -12.08
C PHE A 264 8.50 -10.69 -11.94
N VAL A 265 7.90 -10.29 -13.06
CA VAL A 265 6.73 -9.43 -13.08
C VAL A 265 5.56 -10.10 -13.82
N ILE A 266 4.36 -9.88 -13.30
CA ILE A 266 3.10 -10.25 -13.93
C ILE A 266 2.41 -8.97 -14.37
N PRO A 267 2.42 -8.64 -15.70
CA PRO A 267 1.65 -7.52 -16.22
C PRO A 267 0.17 -7.69 -15.89
N SER A 268 -0.42 -6.68 -15.27
CA SER A 268 -1.71 -6.76 -14.62
C SER A 268 -2.64 -5.63 -15.04
N SER A 269 -3.91 -5.94 -15.22
CA SER A 269 -4.98 -4.99 -15.52
C SER A 269 -6.18 -5.33 -14.64
N PHE A 270 -6.29 -4.69 -13.48
CA PHE A 270 -7.39 -4.90 -12.53
C PHE A 270 -7.92 -3.59 -11.94
N GLY A 271 -7.74 -2.47 -12.67
CA GLY A 271 -8.22 -1.17 -12.21
C GLY A 271 -7.52 -0.71 -10.93
N TRP A 272 -6.18 -0.70 -10.94
CA TRP A 272 -5.35 -0.33 -9.80
C TRP A 272 -5.15 1.18 -9.69
N SER A 273 -5.23 1.68 -8.47
CA SER A 273 -4.77 3.01 -8.07
C SER A 273 -4.17 2.93 -6.66
N ASP A 274 -3.04 3.62 -6.44
CA ASP A 274 -2.46 3.75 -5.10
C ASP A 274 -3.27 4.72 -4.21
N LEU A 275 -4.29 5.41 -4.77
CA LEU A 275 -5.01 6.49 -4.11
C LEU A 275 -4.04 7.44 -3.38
N GLY A 276 -2.97 7.86 -4.06
CA GLY A 276 -1.88 8.62 -3.44
C GLY A 276 -2.23 10.08 -3.15
N THR A 277 -3.26 10.61 -3.81
CA THR A 277 -3.64 12.03 -3.80
C THR A 277 -5.15 12.24 -3.92
N TRP A 278 -5.62 13.45 -3.67
CA TRP A 278 -7.02 13.83 -3.90
C TRP A 278 -7.42 13.74 -5.37
N ASN A 279 -6.50 14.00 -6.32
CA ASN A 279 -6.77 13.80 -7.74
C ASN A 279 -7.00 12.32 -8.05
N SER A 280 -6.23 11.42 -7.48
CA SER A 280 -6.47 9.98 -7.66
C SER A 280 -7.81 9.53 -7.05
N ALA A 281 -8.27 10.15 -5.96
CA ALA A 281 -9.62 9.92 -5.44
C ALA A 281 -10.68 10.51 -6.38
N TYR A 282 -10.48 11.74 -6.86
CA TYR A 282 -11.35 12.38 -7.85
C TYR A 282 -11.56 11.49 -9.08
N ASP A 283 -10.49 10.89 -9.61
CA ASP A 283 -10.57 10.05 -10.81
C ASP A 283 -11.43 8.78 -10.60
N ASN A 284 -11.53 8.30 -9.36
CA ASN A 284 -12.22 7.07 -8.99
C ASN A 284 -13.60 7.26 -8.33
N ILE A 285 -14.09 8.51 -8.19
CA ILE A 285 -15.44 8.83 -7.71
C ILE A 285 -16.30 9.20 -8.91
N GLU A 286 -17.57 8.79 -8.90
CA GLU A 286 -18.55 9.18 -9.91
C GLU A 286 -18.71 10.71 -9.94
N LYS A 287 -18.81 11.25 -11.16
CA LYS A 287 -18.85 12.70 -11.39
C LYS A 287 -20.25 13.14 -11.82
N ASP A 288 -20.66 14.31 -11.36
CA ASP A 288 -21.84 14.98 -11.88
C ASP A 288 -21.65 15.46 -13.34
N TYR A 289 -22.71 16.05 -13.91
CA TYR A 289 -22.69 16.57 -15.29
C TYR A 289 -21.61 17.62 -15.55
N PHE A 290 -21.20 18.36 -14.52
CA PHE A 290 -20.17 19.40 -14.59
C PHE A 290 -18.77 18.88 -14.22
N GLY A 291 -18.63 17.58 -14.04
CA GLY A 291 -17.37 16.93 -13.72
C GLY A 291 -16.96 17.06 -12.25
N ASN A 292 -17.86 17.39 -11.32
CA ASN A 292 -17.53 17.40 -9.90
C ASN A 292 -17.66 16.00 -9.30
N ALA A 293 -16.66 15.60 -8.51
CA ALA A 293 -16.67 14.40 -7.69
C ALA A 293 -17.11 14.80 -6.27
N VAL A 294 -18.32 14.43 -5.86
CA VAL A 294 -18.89 14.80 -4.56
C VAL A 294 -19.00 13.56 -3.67
N ALA A 295 -18.13 13.49 -2.67
CA ALA A 295 -18.10 12.41 -1.69
C ALA A 295 -18.88 12.78 -0.42
N SER A 296 -20.14 13.22 -0.57
CA SER A 296 -21.06 13.52 0.53
C SER A 296 -22.47 13.73 0.00
N ASP A 297 -23.48 13.31 0.76
CA ASP A 297 -24.89 13.47 0.40
C ASP A 297 -25.45 14.87 0.71
N ASN A 298 -24.74 15.69 1.50
CA ASN A 298 -25.22 16.98 1.99
C ASN A 298 -24.40 18.16 1.42
N VAL A 299 -24.26 18.17 0.07
CA VAL A 299 -23.53 19.21 -0.68
C VAL A 299 -24.43 19.80 -1.76
N ILE A 300 -24.45 21.12 -1.87
CA ILE A 300 -25.08 21.86 -2.97
C ILE A 300 -23.98 22.51 -3.80
N VAL A 301 -23.96 22.21 -5.09
CA VAL A 301 -22.98 22.77 -6.03
C VAL A 301 -23.69 23.74 -6.98
N ILE A 302 -23.18 24.97 -7.10
CA ILE A 302 -23.72 26.04 -7.93
C ILE A 302 -22.61 26.63 -8.80
N ASP A 303 -22.72 26.57 -10.11
CA ASP A 303 -21.73 27.14 -11.05
C ASP A 303 -20.26 26.72 -10.73
N ALA A 304 -20.05 25.49 -10.21
CA ALA A 304 -18.72 24.95 -9.97
C ALA A 304 -18.48 23.74 -10.86
N THR A 305 -17.23 23.56 -11.31
CA THR A 305 -16.85 22.53 -12.29
C THR A 305 -15.55 21.82 -11.87
N LYS A 306 -15.44 20.52 -12.20
CA LYS A 306 -14.26 19.67 -12.01
C LYS A 306 -13.70 19.65 -10.57
N CYS A 307 -14.53 19.99 -9.58
CA CYS A 307 -14.10 20.02 -8.18
C CYS A 307 -14.14 18.63 -7.54
N MET A 308 -13.19 18.36 -6.66
CA MET A 308 -13.24 17.28 -5.68
C MET A 308 -13.81 17.84 -4.36
N ILE A 309 -14.97 17.35 -3.94
CA ILE A 309 -15.66 17.83 -2.74
C ILE A 309 -15.89 16.67 -1.78
N ASN A 310 -15.31 16.78 -0.58
CA ASN A 310 -15.53 15.83 0.51
C ASN A 310 -15.94 16.59 1.77
N ALA A 311 -17.07 16.21 2.36
CA ALA A 311 -17.65 16.90 3.52
C ALA A 311 -18.31 15.90 4.49
N PRO A 312 -18.40 16.22 5.79
CA PRO A 312 -19.14 15.41 6.77
C PRO A 312 -20.64 15.30 6.40
N LYS A 313 -21.24 14.13 6.65
CA LYS A 313 -22.66 13.88 6.31
C LYS A 313 -23.65 14.73 7.09
N ASP A 314 -23.27 15.19 8.28
CA ASP A 314 -24.08 16.01 9.20
C ASP A 314 -23.94 17.52 8.96
N LYS A 315 -23.13 17.95 7.97
CA LYS A 315 -22.88 19.36 7.66
C LYS A 315 -23.31 19.69 6.23
N LEU A 316 -24.18 20.68 6.08
CA LEU A 316 -24.49 21.25 4.76
C LEU A 316 -23.30 22.09 4.26
N VAL A 317 -22.82 21.77 3.07
CA VAL A 317 -21.77 22.51 2.37
C VAL A 317 -22.35 23.05 1.05
N VAL A 318 -22.18 24.34 0.79
CA VAL A 318 -22.58 24.99 -0.47
C VAL A 318 -21.30 25.49 -1.15
N VAL A 319 -21.06 25.03 -2.37
CA VAL A 319 -19.91 25.43 -3.19
C VAL A 319 -20.41 26.17 -4.42
N GLN A 320 -19.94 27.42 -4.62
CA GLN A 320 -20.35 28.26 -5.74
C GLN A 320 -19.13 28.83 -6.45
N GLY A 321 -19.11 28.75 -7.79
CA GLY A 321 -18.20 29.51 -8.67
C GLY A 321 -16.74 29.01 -8.64
N LEU A 322 -16.44 27.79 -8.18
CA LEU A 322 -15.09 27.22 -8.20
C LEU A 322 -14.88 26.30 -9.40
N ASP A 323 -13.70 26.36 -10.00
CA ASP A 323 -13.28 25.47 -11.09
C ASP A 323 -11.95 24.82 -10.75
N ASP A 324 -11.90 23.47 -10.82
CA ASP A 324 -10.70 22.66 -10.60
C ASP A 324 -10.10 22.77 -9.19
N PHE A 325 -10.95 22.72 -8.15
CA PHE A 325 -10.55 22.79 -6.74
C PHE A 325 -10.76 21.48 -5.99
N ILE A 326 -9.93 21.30 -4.95
CA ILE A 326 -10.10 20.34 -3.87
C ILE A 326 -10.71 21.07 -2.69
N ILE A 327 -11.89 20.64 -2.25
CA ILE A 327 -12.62 21.15 -1.09
C ILE A 327 -12.80 19.98 -0.13
N VAL A 328 -12.11 19.99 1.01
CA VAL A 328 -12.20 18.93 2.02
C VAL A 328 -12.53 19.56 3.36
N ASP A 329 -13.73 19.28 3.82
CA ASP A 329 -14.20 19.71 5.12
C ASP A 329 -14.18 18.54 6.12
N THR A 330 -13.70 18.81 7.30
CA THR A 330 -13.72 17.87 8.44
C THR A 330 -14.35 18.58 9.64
N LYS A 331 -14.44 17.89 10.76
CA LYS A 331 -15.01 18.49 11.98
C LYS A 331 -14.28 19.79 12.42
N ASP A 332 -12.98 19.90 12.18
CA ASP A 332 -12.11 20.92 12.75
C ASP A 332 -11.17 21.60 11.74
N VAL A 333 -11.16 21.17 10.49
CA VAL A 333 -10.35 21.76 9.42
C VAL A 333 -11.12 21.78 8.11
N LEU A 334 -11.07 22.91 7.41
CA LEU A 334 -11.49 23.07 6.02
C LEU A 334 -10.25 23.35 5.16
N LEU A 335 -10.04 22.51 4.14
CA LEU A 335 -9.03 22.72 3.09
C LEU A 335 -9.76 23.14 1.80
N ILE A 336 -9.30 24.23 1.20
CA ILE A 336 -9.67 24.63 -0.18
C ILE A 336 -8.36 24.91 -0.91
N CYS A 337 -8.04 24.17 -1.95
CA CYS A 337 -6.86 24.39 -2.76
C CYS A 337 -7.10 23.98 -4.22
N SER A 338 -6.36 24.58 -5.16
CA SER A 338 -6.38 24.16 -6.57
C SER A 338 -5.86 22.72 -6.69
N LYS A 339 -6.46 21.91 -7.56
CA LYS A 339 -6.01 20.54 -7.85
C LYS A 339 -4.58 20.51 -8.38
N GLU A 340 -4.14 21.50 -9.12
CA GLU A 340 -2.73 21.63 -9.56
C GLU A 340 -1.73 21.71 -8.40
N LYS A 341 -2.17 22.17 -7.23
CA LYS A 341 -1.35 22.36 -6.03
C LYS A 341 -1.46 21.23 -5.01
N GLU A 342 -2.07 20.10 -5.37
CA GLU A 342 -2.27 18.99 -4.43
C GLU A 342 -0.96 18.44 -3.81
N GLN A 343 0.15 18.47 -4.56
CA GLN A 343 1.44 18.01 -4.05
C GLN A 343 1.97 18.91 -2.92
N SER A 344 1.61 20.20 -2.92
CA SER A 344 1.95 21.16 -1.88
C SER A 344 1.15 20.97 -0.57
N ILE A 345 0.17 20.06 -0.52
CA ILE A 345 -0.56 19.76 0.73
C ILE A 345 0.41 19.36 1.85
N LYS A 346 1.51 18.66 1.53
CA LYS A 346 2.54 18.33 2.53
C LYS A 346 3.19 19.58 3.15
N GLU A 347 3.39 20.62 2.36
CA GLU A 347 3.92 21.90 2.80
C GLU A 347 2.90 22.63 3.67
N TYR A 348 1.60 22.59 3.30
CA TYR A 348 0.52 23.15 4.11
C TYR A 348 0.43 22.47 5.48
N VAL A 349 0.58 21.14 5.54
CA VAL A 349 0.66 20.38 6.81
C VAL A 349 1.85 20.85 7.66
N ALA A 350 3.02 21.06 7.04
CA ALA A 350 4.20 21.58 7.74
C ALA A 350 3.95 22.99 8.30
N GLU A 351 3.30 23.88 7.54
CA GLU A 351 2.90 25.21 7.98
C GLU A 351 1.90 25.15 9.14
N VAL A 352 0.89 24.30 9.04
CA VAL A 352 -0.08 24.08 10.14
C VAL A 352 0.64 23.61 11.40
N LYS A 353 1.56 22.66 11.26
CA LYS A 353 2.38 22.18 12.39
C LYS A 353 3.17 23.30 13.05
N ARG A 354 3.80 24.15 12.25
CA ARG A 354 4.62 25.28 12.73
C ARG A 354 3.78 26.30 13.49
N HIS A 355 2.57 26.63 13.00
CA HIS A 355 1.73 27.68 13.56
C HIS A 355 0.75 27.21 14.64
N LYS A 356 0.30 25.95 14.60
CA LYS A 356 -0.78 25.40 15.44
C LYS A 356 -0.38 24.14 16.22
N GLY A 357 0.86 23.67 16.06
CA GLY A 357 1.33 22.42 16.67
C GLY A 357 0.70 21.19 16.04
N TYR A 358 0.66 20.11 16.81
CA TYR A 358 0.22 18.79 16.32
C TYR A 358 -1.30 18.56 16.32
N LYS A 359 -2.09 19.53 16.81
CA LYS A 359 -3.53 19.37 17.02
C LYS A 359 -4.30 18.99 15.75
N TYR A 360 -3.86 19.50 14.60
CA TYR A 360 -4.58 19.37 13.32
C TYR A 360 -3.87 18.48 12.29
N ILE A 361 -2.84 17.73 12.70
CA ILE A 361 -2.03 16.91 11.81
C ILE A 361 -1.95 15.45 12.21
#